data_4cdd617de96403d04eb2653df35818ad
#
_entry.id   4cdd617de96403d04eb2653df35818ad
#
_cell.length_a   1.000
_cell.length_b   1.000
_cell.length_c   1.000
_cell.angle_alpha   90.00
_cell.angle_beta   90.00
_cell.angle_gamma   90.00
#
_symmetry.space_group_name_H-M   'P 1'
#
loop_
_entity.id
_entity.type
_entity.pdbx_description
1 polymer ?
#
loop_
_entity_poly.entity_id
_entity_poly.type
_entity_poly.pdbx_seq_one_letter_code
_entity_poly.pdbx_strand_id
1 'polypeptide(L)'
;MSKFLKENIFNFLIFLLLSLQAFMYYYDNKPSSKVYSQKSMSVENFSSIVLSNSGLTKIGSDKLNKIDEDQFFLQGKSYLENKEYKIYGEDISINLIEEISHSKKSVQVINSMGTLEANGFKNIDSEGKIYFDGVVTFKSHE
;
A
#
# COMPACT_ATOMS: atom_id res chain seq x y z
N MET A 1 41.99 37.80 -42.94
CA MET A 1 41.02 36.88 -42.31
C MET A 1 39.75 36.93 -43.13
N SER A 2 39.42 35.86 -43.84
CA SER A 2 38.32 35.88 -44.83
C SER A 2 36.96 36.03 -44.15
N LYS A 3 36.04 36.73 -44.81
CA LYS A 3 34.66 36.93 -44.35
C LYS A 3 33.96 35.62 -43.97
N PHE A 4 34.31 34.56 -44.66
CA PHE A 4 33.88 33.18 -44.44
C PHE A 4 34.25 32.59 -43.04
N LEU A 5 35.42 32.95 -42.52
CA LEU A 5 35.85 32.49 -41.21
C LEU A 5 35.05 33.15 -40.07
N LYS A 6 34.71 34.44 -40.24
CA LYS A 6 33.95 35.20 -39.26
C LYS A 6 32.49 34.73 -39.18
N GLU A 7 31.88 34.39 -40.31
CA GLU A 7 30.50 33.86 -40.35
C GLU A 7 30.40 32.47 -39.70
N ASN A 8 31.39 31.62 -39.94
CA ASN A 8 31.42 30.28 -39.31
C ASN A 8 31.68 30.35 -37.80
N ILE A 9 32.50 31.26 -37.33
CA ILE A 9 32.70 31.48 -35.88
C ILE A 9 31.46 32.02 -35.23
N PHE A 10 30.75 32.91 -35.88
CA PHE A 10 29.49 33.48 -35.36
C PHE A 10 28.39 32.41 -35.26
N ASN A 11 28.22 31.61 -36.30
CA ASN A 11 27.27 30.49 -36.30
C ASN A 11 27.60 29.44 -35.26
N PHE A 12 28.88 29.14 -35.06
CA PHE A 12 29.34 28.22 -34.03
C PHE A 12 29.05 28.76 -32.63
N LEU A 13 29.21 30.06 -32.40
CA LEU A 13 28.93 30.71 -31.13
C LEU A 13 27.42 30.70 -30.80
N ILE A 14 26.56 30.92 -31.78
CA ILE A 14 25.11 30.81 -31.64
C ILE A 14 24.70 29.37 -31.29
N PHE A 15 25.27 28.38 -31.99
CA PHE A 15 24.96 26.98 -31.72
C PHE A 15 25.41 26.58 -30.31
N LEU A 16 26.57 27.06 -29.86
CA LEU A 16 27.07 26.82 -28.51
C LEU A 16 26.13 27.43 -27.42
N LEU A 17 25.66 28.66 -27.68
CA LEU A 17 24.73 29.35 -26.78
C LEU A 17 23.37 28.64 -26.68
N LEU A 18 22.81 28.19 -27.81
CA LEU A 18 21.57 27.43 -27.84
C LEU A 18 21.69 26.05 -27.15
N SER A 19 22.83 25.39 -27.35
CA SER A 19 23.08 24.11 -26.67
C SER A 19 23.23 24.26 -25.14
N LEU A 20 23.85 25.37 -24.71
CA LEU A 20 23.97 25.69 -23.28
C LEU A 20 22.61 26.00 -22.66
N GLN A 21 21.76 26.75 -23.36
CA GLN A 21 20.40 27.03 -22.90
C GLN A 21 19.53 25.75 -22.82
N ALA A 22 19.63 24.88 -23.83
CA ALA A 22 18.94 23.60 -23.82
C ALA A 22 19.42 22.68 -22.68
N PHE A 23 20.73 22.70 -22.39
CA PHE A 23 21.31 21.95 -21.29
C PHE A 23 20.85 22.49 -19.93
N MET A 24 20.82 23.81 -19.72
CA MET A 24 20.32 24.43 -18.50
C MET A 24 18.83 24.13 -18.31
N TYR A 25 18.02 24.26 -19.37
CA TYR A 25 16.61 23.94 -19.34
C TYR A 25 16.35 22.46 -18.96
N TYR A 26 17.15 21.55 -19.52
CA TYR A 26 17.08 20.12 -19.17
C TYR A 26 17.50 19.84 -17.73
N TYR A 27 18.49 20.57 -17.21
CA TYR A 27 18.95 20.42 -15.81
C TYR A 27 17.95 20.99 -14.80
N ASP A 28 17.36 22.15 -15.10
CA ASP A 28 16.38 22.80 -14.23
C ASP A 28 15.03 22.06 -14.22
N ASN A 29 14.65 21.43 -15.34
CA ASN A 29 13.45 20.63 -15.46
C ASN A 29 13.67 19.14 -15.20
N LYS A 30 14.86 18.72 -14.74
CA LYS A 30 14.99 17.38 -14.20
C LYS A 30 13.92 17.24 -13.08
N PRO A 31 12.95 16.31 -13.21
CA PRO A 31 12.07 16.05 -12.11
C PRO A 31 12.96 15.74 -10.92
N SER A 32 13.10 16.68 -9.99
CA SER A 32 13.68 16.34 -8.71
C SER A 32 12.78 15.22 -8.23
N SER A 33 13.30 14.00 -8.22
CA SER A 33 12.73 12.95 -7.40
C SER A 33 12.76 13.54 -6.00
N LYS A 34 11.66 14.19 -5.64
CA LYS A 34 11.36 14.47 -4.24
C LYS A 34 11.35 13.08 -3.66
N VAL A 35 12.47 12.67 -3.10
CA VAL A 35 12.50 11.61 -2.12
C VAL A 35 11.63 12.16 -1.01
N TYR A 36 10.32 11.89 -1.13
CA TYR A 36 9.45 11.97 0.00
C TYR A 36 10.06 10.95 0.95
N SER A 37 10.81 11.43 1.92
CA SER A 37 11.05 10.67 3.13
C SER A 37 9.65 10.30 3.62
N GLN A 38 9.20 9.11 3.25
CA GLN A 38 7.96 8.54 3.74
C GLN A 38 8.19 8.43 5.24
N LYS A 39 7.71 9.45 5.95
CA LYS A 39 7.68 9.44 7.40
C LYS A 39 6.77 8.26 7.73
N SER A 40 7.37 7.13 8.09
CA SER A 40 6.64 5.93 8.46
C SER A 40 5.69 6.33 9.59
N MET A 41 4.41 6.42 9.27
CA MET A 41 3.38 6.71 10.25
C MET A 41 3.09 5.42 11.00
N SER A 42 3.24 5.47 12.32
CA SER A 42 2.93 4.37 13.21
C SER A 42 2.00 4.86 14.31
N VAL A 43 0.94 4.10 14.58
CA VAL A 43 -0.06 4.39 15.59
C VAL A 43 -0.20 3.18 16.50
N GLU A 44 -0.06 3.37 17.82
CA GLU A 44 -0.26 2.33 18.82
C GLU A 44 -1.73 2.26 19.26
N ASN A 45 -2.19 1.07 19.65
CA ASN A 45 -3.57 0.79 20.07
C ASN A 45 -4.59 1.32 19.05
N PHE A 46 -4.38 0.95 17.79
CA PHE A 46 -5.18 1.42 16.67
C PHE A 46 -6.57 0.78 16.66
N SER A 47 -7.59 1.60 16.42
CA SER A 47 -8.94 1.16 16.12
C SER A 47 -9.61 2.14 15.15
N SER A 48 -10.27 1.62 14.12
CA SER A 48 -10.97 2.42 13.12
C SER A 48 -12.14 1.67 12.51
N ILE A 49 -12.99 2.38 11.79
CA ILE A 49 -14.10 1.83 11.00
C ILE A 49 -13.84 2.21 9.56
N VAL A 50 -13.81 1.22 8.67
CA VAL A 50 -13.64 1.38 7.22
C VAL A 50 -14.95 1.04 6.54
N LEU A 51 -15.38 1.89 5.59
CA LEU A 51 -16.50 1.61 4.71
C LEU A 51 -15.95 1.00 3.42
N SER A 52 -16.39 -0.21 3.12
CA SER A 52 -16.08 -0.92 1.86
C SER A 52 -17.37 -1.24 1.10
N ASN A 53 -17.23 -1.85 -0.07
CA ASN A 53 -18.38 -2.31 -0.86
C ASN A 53 -19.24 -3.35 -0.11
N SER A 54 -18.63 -4.13 0.79
CA SER A 54 -19.33 -5.12 1.65
C SER A 54 -19.96 -4.50 2.90
N GLY A 55 -19.73 -3.21 3.17
CA GLY A 55 -20.27 -2.48 4.31
C GLY A 55 -19.24 -1.95 5.28
N LEU A 56 -19.64 -1.79 6.54
CA LEU A 56 -18.77 -1.28 7.60
C LEU A 56 -17.93 -2.41 8.20
N THR A 57 -16.63 -2.23 8.20
CA THR A 57 -15.67 -3.12 8.85
C THR A 57 -14.91 -2.38 9.94
N LYS A 58 -14.98 -2.87 11.18
CA LYS A 58 -14.12 -2.41 12.27
C LYS A 58 -12.77 -3.08 12.17
N ILE A 59 -11.71 -2.32 12.31
CA ILE A 59 -10.33 -2.77 12.24
C ILE A 59 -9.62 -2.33 13.51
N GLY A 60 -8.84 -3.22 14.09
CA GLY A 60 -8.00 -2.86 15.24
C GLY A 60 -6.73 -3.69 15.32
N SER A 61 -5.71 -3.12 15.98
CA SER A 61 -4.42 -3.77 16.21
C SER A 61 -3.65 -3.13 17.36
N ASP A 62 -2.67 -3.87 17.88
CA ASP A 62 -1.72 -3.31 18.85
C ASP A 62 -0.96 -2.13 18.23
N LYS A 63 -0.62 -2.22 16.94
CA LYS A 63 0.09 -1.16 16.21
C LYS A 63 -0.27 -1.15 14.74
N LEU A 64 -0.55 0.03 14.19
CA LEU A 64 -0.72 0.27 12.76
C LEU A 64 0.55 0.89 12.19
N ASN A 65 1.06 0.32 11.11
CA ASN A 65 2.13 0.91 10.30
C ASN A 65 1.59 1.20 8.91
N LYS A 66 1.72 2.46 8.47
CA LYS A 66 1.43 2.83 7.09
C LYS A 66 2.65 2.48 6.23
N ILE A 67 2.48 1.58 5.25
CA ILE A 67 3.55 1.17 4.35
C ILE A 67 3.55 2.06 3.12
N ASP A 68 2.37 2.32 2.53
CA ASP A 68 2.17 3.17 1.37
C ASP A 68 0.82 3.90 1.49
N GLU A 69 0.41 4.67 0.48
CA GLU A 69 -0.86 5.43 0.52
C GLU A 69 -2.05 4.53 0.82
N ASP A 70 -2.07 3.34 0.22
CA ASP A 70 -3.18 2.40 0.29
C ASP A 70 -2.84 1.09 1.00
N GLN A 71 -1.61 0.95 1.50
CA GLN A 71 -1.12 -0.25 2.16
C GLN A 71 -0.83 -0.01 3.63
N PHE A 72 -1.44 -0.84 4.46
CA PHE A 72 -1.31 -0.80 5.92
C PHE A 72 -0.91 -2.17 6.46
N PHE A 73 -0.15 -2.15 7.54
CA PHE A 73 0.23 -3.33 8.27
C PHE A 73 -0.21 -3.22 9.72
N LEU A 74 -1.11 -4.11 10.11
CA LEU A 74 -1.59 -4.26 11.47
C LEU A 74 -0.65 -5.20 12.19
N GLN A 75 0.21 -4.66 13.02
CA GLN A 75 1.22 -5.42 13.77
C GLN A 75 0.67 -5.87 15.12
N GLY A 76 1.02 -7.11 15.50
CA GLY A 76 0.59 -7.73 16.74
C GLY A 76 -0.84 -8.26 16.66
N LYS A 77 -1.52 -8.35 17.81
CA LYS A 77 -2.91 -8.82 17.88
C LYS A 77 -3.80 -7.88 17.10
N SER A 78 -4.51 -8.41 16.12
CA SER A 78 -5.29 -7.65 15.16
C SER A 78 -6.65 -8.29 14.95
N TYR A 79 -7.64 -7.46 14.60
CA TYR A 79 -8.96 -7.94 14.26
C TYR A 79 -9.60 -7.15 13.12
N LEU A 80 -10.43 -7.86 12.36
CA LEU A 80 -11.35 -7.31 11.37
C LEU A 80 -12.74 -7.81 11.73
N GLU A 81 -13.69 -6.93 11.90
CA GLU A 81 -15.06 -7.29 12.29
C GLU A 81 -16.08 -6.59 11.39
N ASN A 82 -16.94 -7.35 10.74
CA ASN A 82 -18.09 -6.87 10.02
C ASN A 82 -19.38 -7.55 10.53
N LYS A 83 -20.51 -7.39 9.82
CA LYS A 83 -21.79 -7.97 10.24
C LYS A 83 -21.84 -9.50 10.13
N GLU A 84 -21.03 -10.09 9.25
CA GLU A 84 -21.09 -11.51 8.90
C GLU A 84 -20.08 -12.34 9.66
N TYR A 85 -18.90 -11.78 9.91
CA TYR A 85 -17.79 -12.50 10.54
C TYR A 85 -16.86 -11.57 11.32
N LYS A 86 -16.08 -12.19 12.21
CA LYS A 86 -14.95 -11.60 12.92
C LYS A 86 -13.71 -12.40 12.63
N ILE A 87 -12.65 -11.73 12.18
CA ILE A 87 -11.32 -12.31 11.97
C ILE A 87 -10.41 -11.81 13.07
N TYR A 88 -9.83 -12.70 13.82
CA TYR A 88 -8.77 -12.43 14.80
C TYR A 88 -7.48 -13.07 14.30
N GLY A 89 -6.40 -12.33 14.32
CA GLY A 89 -5.10 -12.83 13.87
C GLY A 89 -3.96 -11.95 14.35
N GLU A 90 -2.78 -12.24 13.86
CA GLU A 90 -1.60 -11.44 14.09
C GLU A 90 -1.01 -11.00 12.74
N ASP A 91 -0.43 -9.79 12.72
CA ASP A 91 0.32 -9.29 11.58
C ASP A 91 -0.47 -9.34 10.26
N ILE A 92 -1.57 -8.57 10.21
CA ILE A 92 -2.46 -8.51 9.05
C ILE A 92 -2.03 -7.38 8.13
N SER A 93 -1.80 -7.69 6.84
CA SER A 93 -1.60 -6.70 5.79
C SER A 93 -2.92 -6.36 5.13
N ILE A 94 -3.15 -5.08 4.85
CA ILE A 94 -4.36 -4.55 4.22
C ILE A 94 -3.97 -3.70 3.02
N ASN A 95 -4.62 -3.96 1.87
CA ASN A 95 -4.60 -3.09 0.70
C ASN A 95 -6.01 -2.55 0.46
N LEU A 96 -6.18 -1.22 0.60
CA LEU A 96 -7.50 -0.59 0.52
C LEU A 96 -8.03 -0.51 -0.91
N ILE A 97 -7.17 -0.35 -1.91
CA ILE A 97 -7.59 -0.27 -3.33
C ILE A 97 -8.05 -1.63 -3.83
N GLU A 98 -7.29 -2.67 -3.52
CA GLU A 98 -7.61 -4.03 -3.95
C GLU A 98 -8.68 -4.68 -3.06
N GLU A 99 -9.02 -4.04 -1.94
CA GLU A 99 -9.92 -4.59 -0.91
C GLU A 99 -9.48 -5.97 -0.43
N ILE A 100 -8.16 -6.13 -0.26
CA ILE A 100 -7.54 -7.38 0.17
C ILE A 100 -6.95 -7.22 1.56
N SER A 101 -7.25 -8.19 2.45
CA SER A 101 -6.53 -8.37 3.70
C SER A 101 -5.98 -9.79 3.81
N HIS A 102 -4.76 -9.92 4.33
CA HIS A 102 -4.14 -11.24 4.47
C HIS A 102 -3.17 -11.31 5.65
N SER A 103 -2.98 -12.50 6.17
CA SER A 103 -1.91 -12.86 7.10
C SER A 103 -1.39 -14.26 6.81
N LYS A 104 -0.11 -14.47 7.03
CA LYS A 104 0.53 -15.80 7.00
C LYS A 104 0.67 -16.42 8.39
N LYS A 105 0.09 -15.79 9.40
CA LYS A 105 0.05 -16.27 10.78
C LYS A 105 -1.28 -16.89 11.12
N SER A 106 -1.33 -17.59 12.24
CA SER A 106 -2.56 -18.20 12.73
C SER A 106 -3.70 -17.21 12.81
N VAL A 107 -4.86 -17.63 12.33
CA VAL A 107 -6.07 -16.85 12.28
C VAL A 107 -7.24 -17.62 12.81
N GLN A 108 -8.16 -16.92 13.47
CA GLN A 108 -9.45 -17.45 13.92
C GLN A 108 -10.55 -16.61 13.27
N VAL A 109 -11.49 -17.27 12.61
CA VAL A 109 -12.66 -16.64 12.01
C VAL A 109 -13.91 -17.14 12.71
N ILE A 110 -14.70 -16.22 13.21
CA ILE A 110 -15.94 -16.50 13.94
C ILE A 110 -17.13 -15.95 13.14
N ASN A 111 -18.11 -16.77 12.90
CA ASN A 111 -19.39 -16.38 12.32
C ASN A 111 -20.56 -17.05 13.04
N SER A 112 -21.77 -16.89 12.53
CA SER A 112 -22.98 -17.48 13.12
C SER A 112 -22.99 -19.02 13.12
N MET A 113 -22.22 -19.67 12.23
CA MET A 113 -22.17 -21.12 12.10
C MET A 113 -21.13 -21.77 13.01
N GLY A 114 -20.09 -21.04 13.37
CA GLY A 114 -19.01 -21.60 14.16
C GLY A 114 -17.74 -20.80 14.15
N THR A 115 -16.69 -21.45 14.60
CA THR A 115 -15.32 -20.91 14.64
C THR A 115 -14.42 -21.75 13.75
N LEU A 116 -13.69 -21.08 12.87
CA LEU A 116 -12.69 -21.66 11.99
C LEU A 116 -11.32 -21.16 12.40
N GLU A 117 -10.35 -22.08 12.49
CA GLU A 117 -8.94 -21.79 12.77
C GLU A 117 -8.09 -22.25 11.58
N ALA A 118 -7.11 -21.43 11.17
CA ALA A 118 -6.19 -21.73 10.08
C ALA A 118 -4.81 -21.13 10.32
N ASN A 119 -3.82 -21.53 9.52
CA ASN A 119 -2.45 -21.04 9.66
C ASN A 119 -2.22 -19.70 8.96
N GLY A 120 -3.15 -19.30 8.10
CA GLY A 120 -3.13 -18.03 7.38
C GLY A 120 -4.45 -17.82 6.67
N PHE A 121 -4.65 -16.59 6.14
CA PHE A 121 -5.83 -16.26 5.37
C PHE A 121 -5.55 -15.17 4.33
N LYS A 122 -6.42 -15.13 3.32
CA LYS A 122 -6.56 -14.03 2.38
C LYS A 122 -8.05 -13.74 2.20
N ASN A 123 -8.50 -12.57 2.61
CA ASN A 123 -9.85 -12.07 2.38
C ASN A 123 -9.84 -11.14 1.16
N ILE A 124 -10.74 -11.37 0.21
CA ILE A 124 -11.00 -10.50 -0.93
C ILE A 124 -12.42 -9.97 -0.74
N ASP A 125 -12.52 -8.77 -0.17
CA ASP A 125 -13.80 -8.19 0.26
C ASP A 125 -14.70 -7.89 -0.94
N SER A 126 -14.15 -7.42 -2.06
CA SER A 126 -14.88 -7.20 -3.32
C SER A 126 -15.54 -8.47 -3.89
N GLU A 127 -15.00 -9.65 -3.59
CA GLU A 127 -15.55 -10.94 -4.02
C GLU A 127 -16.40 -11.63 -2.94
N GLY A 128 -16.36 -11.14 -1.70
CA GLY A 128 -16.98 -11.79 -0.54
C GLY A 128 -16.37 -13.15 -0.23
N LYS A 129 -15.07 -13.35 -0.48
CA LYS A 129 -14.39 -14.65 -0.33
C LYS A 129 -13.24 -14.57 0.64
N ILE A 130 -13.14 -15.59 1.49
CA ILE A 130 -12.00 -15.80 2.39
C ILE A 130 -11.35 -17.13 2.02
N TYR A 131 -10.07 -17.08 1.70
CA TYR A 131 -9.21 -18.24 1.46
C TYR A 131 -8.38 -18.51 2.71
N PHE A 132 -8.18 -19.78 3.05
CA PHE A 132 -7.41 -20.18 4.21
C PHE A 132 -6.21 -21.01 3.80
N ASP A 133 -5.10 -20.80 4.49
CA ASP A 133 -3.84 -21.51 4.26
C ASP A 133 -3.57 -22.55 5.36
N GLY A 134 -2.99 -23.68 4.96
CA GLY A 134 -2.52 -24.73 5.85
C GLY A 134 -3.65 -25.60 6.41
N VAL A 135 -3.48 -26.04 7.67
CA VAL A 135 -4.46 -26.89 8.34
C VAL A 135 -5.64 -26.03 8.80
N VAL A 136 -6.84 -26.41 8.37
CA VAL A 136 -8.08 -25.71 8.71
C VAL A 136 -8.90 -26.60 9.64
N THR A 137 -9.27 -26.03 10.78
CA THR A 137 -10.14 -26.70 11.77
C THR A 137 -11.43 -25.89 11.95
N PHE A 138 -12.57 -26.54 11.87
CA PHE A 138 -13.87 -25.91 12.09
C PHE A 138 -14.55 -26.52 13.31
N LYS A 139 -15.10 -25.66 14.17
CA LYS A 139 -15.92 -26.02 15.35
C LYS A 139 -17.27 -25.35 15.20
N SER A 140 -18.34 -26.14 15.07
CA SER A 140 -19.72 -25.64 15.03
C SER A 140 -20.11 -25.05 16.38
N HIS A 141 -20.89 -23.98 16.36
CA HIS A 141 -21.65 -23.55 17.54
C HIS A 141 -22.91 -24.39 17.59
N GLU A 142 -23.07 -25.19 18.68
CA GLU A 142 -24.36 -25.86 19.00
C GLU A 142 -25.35 -24.87 19.56
#